data_6aacc838db654c288180afc38d00ef8f
#
_entry.id   6aacc838db654c288180afc38d00ef8f
#
_cell.length_a   1.000
_cell.length_b   1.000
_cell.length_c   1.000
_cell.angle_alpha   90.00
_cell.angle_beta   90.00
_cell.angle_gamma   90.00
#
_symmetry.space_group_name_H-M   'P 1'
#
loop_
_entity.id
_entity.type
_entity.pdbx_description
1 polymer ?
#
loop_
_entity_poly.entity_id
_entity_poly.type
_entity_poly.pdbx_seq_one_letter_code
_entity_poly.pdbx_strand_id
1 'polypeptide(L)'
;MPETTQVYDYVVIGGGTAGSVIASRLTENPDVTVAVIEGGPSDVGRDDVLTLRRWMGLLGGELDYDYPTTEQPRGNSHIRHSRARVLGGCSSHNTLIAFKPLPSDWDEWEAAGAKGWGAVQMEAYFARLKNNIVPVDEKDRNAIARDFVDSAQQTLQVPRVEGFNKKPFTEGVGFFDLAYHPEDNKRSSASVAYLHPVMDERANLTLMLETWAYKLELDGTRAEGVHVRTKDGAEILVKARNEVVLSAGAVDSPRLLLHSGIGPKDQLEALGIPVAHDLPGVGENLLDHPESVIVWETNGPIPDNSAMDSDAGLFVRRDPEHAGPDLMFHFYQIPFTDNPERLGYERPEFGVSMTPNIPKPKSRGRLHLTSADPSVKPALDFRYFTDEDDYDGRTLVDGIRIAREIAQSQPLAGWLKREVCPGPDVTGDEELSEYARKVAHTVYHPAGTCRMGAATDENAVVDPELRVRGLQGIRIADASVFPTMPAVNPMIGVLMVGERAVELIGGDAR
;
A
#
# COMPACT_ATOMS: atom_id res chain seq x y z
N MET A 1 -24.36 -26.56 -15.90
CA MET A 1 -23.73 -26.55 -17.25
C MET A 1 -22.31 -27.00 -17.06
N PRO A 2 -21.64 -27.68 -18.00
CA PRO A 2 -20.22 -27.93 -17.82
C PRO A 2 -19.50 -26.59 -17.65
N GLU A 3 -18.61 -26.54 -16.69
CA GLU A 3 -17.78 -25.36 -16.39
C GLU A 3 -16.92 -25.03 -17.62
N THR A 4 -16.97 -23.79 -18.09
CA THR A 4 -16.15 -23.37 -19.24
C THR A 4 -14.70 -23.27 -18.78
N THR A 5 -13.80 -24.04 -19.42
CA THR A 5 -12.38 -24.00 -19.11
C THR A 5 -11.62 -23.15 -20.14
N GLN A 6 -10.81 -22.21 -19.66
CA GLN A 6 -9.86 -21.44 -20.47
C GLN A 6 -8.43 -21.75 -20.02
N VAL A 7 -7.48 -21.75 -20.94
CA VAL A 7 -6.09 -22.19 -20.64
C VAL A 7 -5.10 -21.19 -21.21
N TYR A 8 -4.22 -20.69 -20.34
CA TYR A 8 -3.14 -19.75 -20.64
C TYR A 8 -1.79 -20.31 -20.15
N ASP A 9 -0.70 -19.70 -20.54
CA ASP A 9 0.61 -20.07 -19.99
C ASP A 9 0.76 -19.58 -18.57
N TYR A 10 0.31 -18.34 -18.30
CA TYR A 10 0.28 -17.76 -16.96
C TYR A 10 -1.10 -17.15 -16.65
N VAL A 11 -1.53 -17.27 -15.41
CA VAL A 11 -2.73 -16.62 -14.88
C VAL A 11 -2.32 -15.68 -13.76
N VAL A 12 -2.48 -14.38 -13.97
CA VAL A 12 -2.18 -13.33 -13.00
C VAL A 12 -3.48 -12.93 -12.31
N ILE A 13 -3.58 -13.15 -11.00
CA ILE A 13 -4.76 -12.82 -10.20
C ILE A 13 -4.56 -11.48 -9.53
N GLY A 14 -5.30 -10.48 -9.96
CA GLY A 14 -5.20 -9.06 -9.62
C GLY A 14 -4.48 -8.25 -10.69
N GLY A 15 -5.23 -7.42 -11.42
CA GLY A 15 -4.72 -6.41 -12.36
C GLY A 15 -4.20 -5.15 -11.67
N GLY A 16 -3.68 -5.29 -10.43
CA GLY A 16 -3.21 -4.20 -9.58
C GLY A 16 -1.79 -3.73 -9.88
N THR A 17 -1.15 -3.11 -8.90
CA THR A 17 0.17 -2.47 -9.02
C THR A 17 1.24 -3.43 -9.54
N ALA A 18 1.41 -4.61 -8.95
CA ALA A 18 2.39 -5.61 -9.42
C ALA A 18 1.87 -6.42 -10.61
N GLY A 19 0.59 -6.82 -10.58
CA GLY A 19 0.01 -7.66 -11.65
C GLY A 19 0.04 -7.00 -13.02
N SER A 20 -0.16 -5.67 -13.09
CA SER A 20 -0.03 -4.90 -14.34
C SER A 20 1.40 -4.96 -14.90
N VAL A 21 2.41 -4.86 -14.04
CA VAL A 21 3.82 -5.01 -14.42
C VAL A 21 4.07 -6.41 -14.97
N ILE A 22 3.69 -7.45 -14.22
CA ILE A 22 3.95 -8.85 -14.57
C ILE A 22 3.28 -9.22 -15.89
N ALA A 23 2.00 -8.90 -16.06
CA ALA A 23 1.27 -9.19 -17.27
C ALA A 23 1.86 -8.49 -18.50
N SER A 24 2.19 -7.19 -18.37
CA SER A 24 2.83 -6.44 -19.46
C SER A 24 4.18 -7.01 -19.85
N ARG A 25 5.02 -7.38 -18.88
CA ARG A 25 6.36 -7.91 -19.13
C ARG A 25 6.33 -9.31 -19.71
N LEU A 26 5.53 -10.23 -19.16
CA LEU A 26 5.43 -11.60 -19.68
C LEU A 26 4.94 -11.64 -21.14
N THR A 27 4.01 -10.75 -21.49
CA THR A 27 3.47 -10.67 -22.86
C THR A 27 4.38 -9.92 -23.84
N GLU A 28 5.56 -9.46 -23.44
CA GLU A 28 6.62 -9.01 -24.37
C GLU A 28 7.12 -10.17 -25.25
N ASN A 29 7.04 -11.42 -24.74
CA ASN A 29 7.22 -12.61 -25.56
C ASN A 29 5.87 -12.97 -26.22
N PRO A 30 5.74 -12.90 -27.57
CA PRO A 30 4.48 -13.18 -28.28
C PRO A 30 4.02 -14.65 -28.18
N ASP A 31 4.92 -15.56 -27.82
CA ASP A 31 4.62 -16.98 -27.65
C ASP A 31 4.05 -17.32 -26.26
N VAL A 32 4.04 -16.36 -25.34
CA VAL A 32 3.53 -16.51 -23.99
C VAL A 32 2.15 -15.87 -23.87
N THR A 33 1.14 -16.65 -23.50
CA THR A 33 -0.23 -16.19 -23.28
C THR A 33 -0.49 -15.92 -21.80
N VAL A 34 -1.07 -14.75 -21.48
CA VAL A 34 -1.37 -14.33 -20.11
C VAL A 34 -2.83 -13.94 -19.95
N ALA A 35 -3.51 -14.51 -18.94
CA ALA A 35 -4.79 -13.98 -18.46
C ALA A 35 -4.58 -13.18 -17.19
N VAL A 36 -5.18 -11.98 -17.11
CA VAL A 36 -5.27 -11.17 -15.90
C VAL A 36 -6.70 -11.23 -15.40
N ILE A 37 -6.88 -11.65 -14.14
CA ILE A 37 -8.18 -11.68 -13.47
C ILE A 37 -8.28 -10.44 -12.57
N GLU A 38 -9.22 -9.54 -12.88
CA GLU A 38 -9.41 -8.29 -12.10
C GLU A 38 -10.88 -8.15 -11.70
N GLY A 39 -11.11 -7.95 -10.38
CA GLY A 39 -12.45 -7.82 -9.81
C GLY A 39 -13.14 -6.49 -10.14
N GLY A 40 -12.38 -5.48 -10.53
CA GLY A 40 -12.88 -4.16 -10.90
C GLY A 40 -13.05 -3.94 -12.40
N PRO A 41 -13.66 -2.81 -12.78
CA PRO A 41 -13.76 -2.38 -14.18
C PRO A 41 -12.43 -1.82 -14.70
N SER A 42 -12.40 -1.49 -15.99
CA SER A 42 -11.33 -0.70 -16.60
C SER A 42 -11.28 0.74 -16.04
N ASP A 43 -10.07 1.29 -15.94
CA ASP A 43 -9.83 2.70 -15.65
C ASP A 43 -9.79 3.57 -16.92
N VAL A 44 -9.82 2.96 -18.10
CA VAL A 44 -9.80 3.67 -19.38
C VAL A 44 -11.02 4.60 -19.52
N GLY A 45 -10.76 5.88 -19.80
CA GLY A 45 -11.82 6.86 -19.95
C GLY A 45 -12.47 7.33 -18.63
N ARG A 46 -12.04 6.81 -17.48
CA ARG A 46 -12.51 7.19 -16.15
C ARG A 46 -11.76 8.43 -15.66
N ASP A 47 -12.27 9.62 -15.96
CA ASP A 47 -11.63 10.87 -15.53
C ASP A 47 -11.61 11.06 -14.00
N ASP A 48 -12.58 10.50 -13.30
CA ASP A 48 -12.63 10.41 -11.83
C ASP A 48 -11.47 9.59 -11.25
N VAL A 49 -11.04 8.54 -11.93
CA VAL A 49 -9.90 7.69 -11.58
C VAL A 49 -8.59 8.30 -12.08
N LEU A 50 -8.54 8.72 -13.35
CA LEU A 50 -7.30 9.12 -14.01
C LEU A 50 -6.79 10.49 -13.59
N THR A 51 -7.63 11.39 -13.05
CA THR A 51 -7.19 12.69 -12.52
C THR A 51 -6.70 12.51 -11.07
N LEU A 52 -5.41 12.76 -10.85
CA LEU A 52 -4.75 12.49 -9.56
C LEU A 52 -5.42 13.20 -8.39
N ARG A 53 -5.72 14.49 -8.53
CA ARG A 53 -6.30 15.31 -7.45
C ARG A 53 -7.70 14.85 -7.01
N ARG A 54 -8.37 13.97 -7.76
CA ARG A 54 -9.69 13.40 -7.40
C ARG A 54 -9.62 12.19 -6.46
N TRP A 55 -8.43 11.81 -6.00
CA TRP A 55 -8.21 10.58 -5.22
C TRP A 55 -9.11 10.43 -4.00
N MET A 56 -9.40 11.50 -3.27
CA MET A 56 -10.27 11.44 -2.09
C MET A 56 -11.70 10.97 -2.43
N GLY A 57 -12.22 11.31 -3.59
CA GLY A 57 -13.55 10.89 -4.05
C GLY A 57 -13.66 9.39 -4.38
N LEU A 58 -12.53 8.68 -4.43
CA LEU A 58 -12.51 7.24 -4.68
C LEU A 58 -12.63 6.42 -3.39
N LEU A 59 -12.26 7.00 -2.23
CA LEU A 59 -12.26 6.31 -0.94
C LEU A 59 -13.70 6.00 -0.49
N GLY A 60 -13.96 4.73 -0.15
CA GLY A 60 -15.28 4.26 0.27
C GLY A 60 -16.34 4.26 -0.83
N GLY A 61 -15.96 4.55 -2.09
CA GLY A 61 -16.86 4.58 -3.24
C GLY A 61 -17.08 3.22 -3.90
N GLU A 62 -17.72 3.22 -5.08
CA GLU A 62 -18.03 1.99 -5.83
C GLU A 62 -16.78 1.21 -6.30
N LEU A 63 -15.64 1.91 -6.44
CA LEU A 63 -14.35 1.34 -6.85
C LEU A 63 -13.47 0.95 -5.67
N ASP A 64 -14.06 0.79 -4.49
CA ASP A 64 -13.37 0.47 -3.26
C ASP A 64 -13.94 -0.79 -2.62
N TYR A 65 -13.08 -1.74 -2.24
CA TYR A 65 -13.48 -2.87 -1.40
C TYR A 65 -13.81 -2.44 0.03
N ASP A 66 -13.26 -1.32 0.51
CA ASP A 66 -13.58 -0.67 1.79
C ASP A 66 -13.61 -1.67 2.97
N TYR A 67 -12.46 -2.23 3.33
CA TYR A 67 -12.34 -3.20 4.40
C TYR A 67 -12.37 -2.54 5.78
N PRO A 68 -13.30 -2.92 6.68
CA PRO A 68 -13.26 -2.47 8.07
C PRO A 68 -12.16 -3.19 8.86
N THR A 69 -11.56 -2.52 9.84
CA THR A 69 -10.77 -3.18 10.88
C THR A 69 -11.68 -3.90 11.86
N THR A 70 -11.14 -4.91 12.56
CA THR A 70 -11.74 -5.43 13.79
C THR A 70 -11.62 -4.41 14.92
N GLU A 71 -12.21 -4.72 16.08
CA GLU A 71 -12.00 -3.92 17.28
C GLU A 71 -10.49 -3.76 17.58
N GLN A 72 -10.07 -2.52 17.85
CA GLN A 72 -8.70 -2.13 18.17
C GLN A 72 -8.66 -1.55 19.59
N PRO A 73 -8.49 -2.37 20.64
CA PRO A 73 -8.65 -1.95 22.03
C PRO A 73 -7.71 -0.80 22.46
N ARG A 74 -6.53 -0.72 21.81
CA ARG A 74 -5.55 0.34 22.08
C ARG A 74 -5.51 1.45 21.05
N GLY A 75 -6.37 1.37 20.01
CA GLY A 75 -6.38 2.30 18.89
C GLY A 75 -7.78 2.73 18.47
N ASN A 76 -7.92 3.06 17.19
CA ASN A 76 -9.18 3.43 16.56
C ASN A 76 -9.82 2.23 15.85
N SER A 77 -10.97 1.78 16.32
CA SER A 77 -11.73 0.68 15.71
C SER A 77 -12.57 1.09 14.50
N HIS A 78 -12.55 2.37 14.11
CA HIS A 78 -13.34 2.89 12.99
C HIS A 78 -12.51 3.06 11.69
N ILE A 79 -11.26 2.61 11.71
CA ILE A 79 -10.40 2.68 10.51
C ILE A 79 -11.00 1.80 9.41
N ARG A 80 -11.06 2.37 8.20
CA ARG A 80 -11.46 1.68 6.98
C ARG A 80 -10.25 1.61 6.05
N HIS A 81 -9.92 0.41 5.61
CA HIS A 81 -8.82 0.21 4.66
C HIS A 81 -9.37 0.23 3.25
N SER A 82 -9.24 1.36 2.58
CA SER A 82 -9.52 1.51 1.17
C SER A 82 -8.59 0.62 0.34
N ARG A 83 -9.17 -0.29 -0.44
CA ARG A 83 -8.47 -1.13 -1.41
C ARG A 83 -9.17 -1.03 -2.75
N ALA A 84 -8.45 -0.58 -3.76
CA ALA A 84 -9.04 -0.32 -5.06
C ALA A 84 -9.59 -1.57 -5.73
N ARG A 85 -10.77 -1.42 -6.32
CA ARG A 85 -11.45 -2.39 -7.17
C ARG A 85 -11.57 -1.82 -8.59
N VAL A 86 -10.44 -1.69 -9.25
CA VAL A 86 -10.31 -1.12 -10.60
C VAL A 86 -8.97 -1.57 -11.21
N LEU A 87 -8.85 -1.62 -12.52
CA LEU A 87 -7.60 -1.92 -13.23
C LEU A 87 -6.48 -0.96 -12.77
N GLY A 88 -5.27 -1.50 -12.55
CA GLY A 88 -4.17 -0.78 -11.91
C GLY A 88 -4.18 -0.84 -10.38
N GLY A 89 -5.27 -1.36 -9.77
CA GLY A 89 -5.41 -1.54 -8.33
C GLY A 89 -5.15 -0.23 -7.57
N CYS A 90 -4.52 -0.33 -6.40
CA CYS A 90 -4.30 0.84 -5.55
C CYS A 90 -3.48 1.96 -6.21
N SER A 91 -2.68 1.69 -7.26
CA SER A 91 -2.00 2.76 -8.00
C SER A 91 -2.97 3.63 -8.83
N SER A 92 -4.17 3.12 -9.15
CA SER A 92 -5.26 3.88 -9.78
C SER A 92 -6.14 4.63 -8.77
N HIS A 93 -5.85 4.53 -7.46
CA HIS A 93 -6.72 4.98 -6.38
C HIS A 93 -5.99 5.88 -5.36
N ASN A 94 -4.69 5.68 -5.15
CA ASN A 94 -3.88 6.38 -4.16
C ASN A 94 -3.40 7.77 -4.65
N THR A 95 -2.60 8.45 -3.83
CA THR A 95 -1.99 9.75 -4.11
C THR A 95 -0.78 9.70 -5.05
N LEU A 96 -0.34 8.50 -5.46
CA LEU A 96 0.86 8.27 -6.29
C LEU A 96 2.15 8.90 -5.75
N ILE A 97 2.25 9.14 -4.44
CA ILE A 97 3.53 9.49 -3.82
C ILE A 97 4.51 8.35 -4.10
N ALA A 98 5.61 8.68 -4.75
CA ALA A 98 6.54 7.74 -5.36
C ALA A 98 7.90 7.81 -4.70
N PHE A 99 8.12 7.02 -3.67
CA PHE A 99 9.42 6.88 -3.03
C PHE A 99 10.06 5.55 -3.41
N LYS A 100 11.28 5.61 -3.92
CA LYS A 100 12.14 4.43 -3.98
C LYS A 100 12.43 3.98 -2.54
N PRO A 101 12.16 2.72 -2.18
CA PRO A 101 12.53 2.19 -0.87
C PRO A 101 14.01 2.44 -0.58
N LEU A 102 14.32 2.76 0.67
CA LEU A 102 15.68 3.08 1.08
C LEU A 102 16.58 1.84 1.00
N PRO A 103 17.89 2.00 0.79
CA PRO A 103 18.82 0.87 0.85
C PRO A 103 18.67 0.04 2.13
N SER A 104 18.48 0.70 3.28
CA SER A 104 18.25 0.04 4.56
C SER A 104 16.98 -0.83 4.60
N ASP A 105 15.92 -0.48 3.84
CA ASP A 105 14.70 -1.30 3.78
C ASP A 105 14.97 -2.65 3.10
N TRP A 106 15.71 -2.61 1.98
CA TRP A 106 16.07 -3.82 1.25
C TRP A 106 17.08 -4.69 2.01
N ASP A 107 18.07 -4.08 2.66
CA ASP A 107 19.07 -4.80 3.45
C ASP A 107 18.40 -5.44 4.69
N GLU A 108 17.38 -4.82 5.27
CA GLU A 108 16.54 -5.40 6.32
C GLU A 108 15.76 -6.62 5.79
N TRP A 109 15.24 -6.57 4.55
CA TRP A 109 14.56 -7.72 3.94
C TRP A 109 15.52 -8.89 3.76
N GLU A 110 16.74 -8.63 3.26
CA GLU A 110 17.76 -9.67 3.11
C GLU A 110 18.15 -10.26 4.46
N ALA A 111 18.31 -9.44 5.48
CA ALA A 111 18.58 -9.87 6.85
C ALA A 111 17.42 -10.69 7.46
N ALA A 112 16.16 -10.37 7.09
CA ALA A 112 14.97 -11.14 7.47
C ALA A 112 14.83 -12.47 6.70
N GLY A 113 15.78 -12.82 5.85
CA GLY A 113 15.82 -14.08 5.11
C GLY A 113 15.35 -14.04 3.66
N ALA A 114 14.97 -12.86 3.14
CA ALA A 114 14.69 -12.64 1.74
C ALA A 114 16.00 -12.54 0.94
N LYS A 115 16.71 -13.64 0.83
CA LYS A 115 18.03 -13.68 0.21
C LYS A 115 18.03 -13.23 -1.23
N GLY A 116 18.92 -12.29 -1.58
CA GLY A 116 19.00 -11.69 -2.91
C GLY A 116 18.08 -10.47 -3.09
N TRP A 117 17.38 -10.01 -2.03
CA TRP A 117 16.54 -8.81 -2.05
C TRP A 117 17.22 -7.61 -1.40
N GLY A 118 18.54 -7.64 -1.23
CA GLY A 118 19.32 -6.52 -0.70
C GLY A 118 19.37 -5.32 -1.65
N ALA A 119 19.82 -4.18 -1.14
CA ALA A 119 19.84 -2.90 -1.86
C ALA A 119 20.57 -2.97 -3.21
N VAL A 120 21.69 -3.67 -3.27
CA VAL A 120 22.51 -3.79 -4.50
C VAL A 120 21.71 -4.49 -5.62
N GLN A 121 20.98 -5.55 -5.29
CA GLN A 121 20.17 -6.29 -6.26
C GLN A 121 18.93 -5.51 -6.70
N MET A 122 18.30 -4.80 -5.77
CA MET A 122 17.05 -4.11 -6.03
C MET A 122 17.20 -2.77 -6.77
N GLU A 123 18.37 -2.12 -6.71
CA GLU A 123 18.60 -0.83 -7.38
C GLU A 123 18.27 -0.84 -8.88
N ALA A 124 18.58 -1.94 -9.57
CA ALA A 124 18.36 -2.06 -11.01
C ALA A 124 16.86 -2.06 -11.39
N TYR A 125 15.96 -2.50 -10.49
CA TYR A 125 14.54 -2.61 -10.81
C TYR A 125 13.83 -1.26 -10.81
N PHE A 126 14.28 -0.28 -10.00
CA PHE A 126 13.74 1.07 -10.05
C PHE A 126 13.92 1.71 -11.44
N ALA A 127 15.08 1.52 -12.05
CA ALA A 127 15.37 2.06 -13.39
C ALA A 127 14.55 1.40 -14.51
N ARG A 128 13.93 0.25 -14.26
CA ARG A 128 13.07 -0.45 -15.23
C ARG A 128 11.61 0.04 -15.23
N LEU A 129 11.21 0.80 -14.22
CA LEU A 129 9.84 1.28 -14.07
C LEU A 129 9.44 2.17 -15.25
N LYS A 130 8.23 1.94 -15.78
CA LYS A 130 7.65 2.71 -16.90
C LYS A 130 6.84 3.93 -16.44
N ASN A 131 6.58 4.03 -15.13
CA ASN A 131 5.83 5.14 -14.55
C ASN A 131 6.57 6.47 -14.73
N ASN A 132 5.86 7.54 -15.06
CA ASN A 132 6.42 8.90 -15.10
C ASN A 132 6.56 9.45 -13.67
N ILE A 133 7.71 9.22 -13.06
CA ILE A 133 8.01 9.65 -11.68
C ILE A 133 8.77 10.97 -11.76
N VAL A 134 8.12 12.04 -11.31
CA VAL A 134 8.65 13.41 -11.36
C VAL A 134 8.32 14.17 -10.07
N PRO A 135 9.13 15.16 -9.67
CA PRO A 135 8.78 16.05 -8.57
C PRO A 135 7.47 16.79 -8.83
N VAL A 136 6.74 17.14 -7.76
CA VAL A 136 5.61 18.06 -7.85
C VAL A 136 6.03 19.32 -8.61
N ASP A 137 5.27 19.64 -9.68
CA ASP A 137 5.57 20.78 -10.55
C ASP A 137 5.50 22.12 -9.79
N GLU A 138 6.35 23.07 -10.16
CA GLU A 138 6.42 24.39 -9.52
C GLU A 138 5.06 25.12 -9.47
N LYS A 139 4.22 24.95 -10.51
CA LYS A 139 2.89 25.56 -10.59
C LYS A 139 1.94 25.04 -9.51
N ASP A 140 2.15 23.78 -9.06
CA ASP A 140 1.32 23.08 -8.09
C ASP A 140 1.88 23.21 -6.66
N ARG A 141 3.08 23.77 -6.48
CA ARG A 141 3.68 24.03 -5.17
C ARG A 141 3.02 25.21 -4.49
N ASN A 142 2.01 24.92 -3.71
CA ASN A 142 1.21 25.89 -2.97
C ASN A 142 2.05 26.73 -2.01
N ALA A 143 1.70 28.01 -1.79
CA ALA A 143 2.45 28.91 -0.92
C ALA A 143 2.53 28.42 0.52
N ILE A 144 1.43 27.91 1.09
CA ILE A 144 1.45 27.39 2.46
C ILE A 144 2.30 26.12 2.59
N ALA A 145 2.35 25.26 1.55
CA ALA A 145 3.21 24.10 1.53
C ALA A 145 4.71 24.48 1.43
N ARG A 146 5.06 25.56 0.70
CA ARG A 146 6.41 26.15 0.70
C ARG A 146 6.77 26.63 2.10
N ASP A 147 5.86 27.36 2.74
CA ASP A 147 6.05 27.90 4.08
C ASP A 147 6.14 26.79 5.15
N PHE A 148 5.43 25.67 4.97
CA PHE A 148 5.65 24.46 5.78
C PHE A 148 7.07 23.91 5.61
N VAL A 149 7.55 23.76 4.37
CA VAL A 149 8.91 23.26 4.10
C VAL A 149 9.97 24.18 4.73
N ASP A 150 9.82 25.49 4.58
CA ASP A 150 10.74 26.46 5.13
C ASP A 150 10.73 26.45 6.67
N SER A 151 9.53 26.40 7.30
CA SER A 151 9.38 26.36 8.76
C SER A 151 9.94 25.06 9.35
N ALA A 152 9.66 23.90 8.74
CA ALA A 152 10.16 22.62 9.20
C ALA A 152 11.70 22.55 9.10
N GLN A 153 12.27 23.04 7.98
CA GLN A 153 13.73 23.12 7.81
C GLN A 153 14.37 23.98 8.90
N GLN A 154 13.81 25.16 9.15
CA GLN A 154 14.36 26.09 10.15
C GLN A 154 14.24 25.56 11.58
N THR A 155 13.08 24.96 11.92
CA THR A 155 12.80 24.46 13.26
C THR A 155 13.66 23.26 13.62
N LEU A 156 13.73 22.27 12.71
CA LEU A 156 14.36 20.99 13.00
C LEU A 156 15.80 20.89 12.49
N GLN A 157 16.28 21.88 11.74
CA GLN A 157 17.60 21.89 11.11
C GLN A 157 17.84 20.67 10.18
N VAL A 158 16.75 20.08 9.64
CA VAL A 158 16.82 18.97 8.70
C VAL A 158 17.16 19.43 7.29
N PRO A 159 17.78 18.60 6.44
CA PRO A 159 18.06 18.94 5.06
C PRO A 159 16.78 19.25 4.25
N ARG A 160 16.86 20.27 3.37
CA ARG A 160 15.88 20.43 2.30
C ARG A 160 16.15 19.42 1.20
N VAL A 161 15.14 18.63 0.81
CA VAL A 161 15.27 17.60 -0.20
C VAL A 161 14.61 18.05 -1.50
N GLU A 162 15.40 18.09 -2.58
CA GLU A 162 14.94 18.40 -3.93
C GLU A 162 14.83 17.11 -4.76
N GLY A 163 13.71 16.38 -4.58
CA GLY A 163 13.47 15.06 -5.16
C GLY A 163 14.03 13.94 -4.30
N PHE A 164 13.14 13.27 -3.58
CA PHE A 164 13.47 12.20 -2.63
C PHE A 164 14.10 10.96 -3.28
N ASN A 165 13.89 10.77 -4.59
CA ASN A 165 14.44 9.62 -5.31
C ASN A 165 15.85 9.83 -5.87
N LYS A 166 16.40 11.06 -5.80
CA LYS A 166 17.72 11.38 -6.36
C LYS A 166 18.88 10.79 -5.56
N LYS A 167 18.74 10.74 -4.25
CA LYS A 167 19.75 10.19 -3.33
C LYS A 167 19.06 9.54 -2.13
N PRO A 168 19.65 8.51 -1.52
CA PRO A 168 19.20 8.00 -0.24
C PRO A 168 19.20 9.13 0.81
N PHE A 169 18.20 9.11 1.68
CA PHE A 169 18.04 10.06 2.77
C PHE A 169 17.72 9.32 4.07
N THR A 170 18.04 9.94 5.19
CA THR A 170 17.66 9.46 6.53
C THR A 170 16.70 10.41 7.22
N GLU A 171 16.69 11.67 6.78
CA GLU A 171 15.81 12.73 7.23
C GLU A 171 15.74 13.82 6.16
N GLY A 172 14.75 14.68 6.21
CA GLY A 172 14.62 15.81 5.32
C GLY A 172 13.19 16.24 5.05
N VAL A 173 13.04 17.46 4.57
CA VAL A 173 11.75 18.07 4.23
C VAL A 173 11.77 18.56 2.79
N GLY A 174 10.65 18.39 2.06
CA GLY A 174 10.56 18.82 0.66
C GLY A 174 9.24 18.47 0.00
N PHE A 175 9.13 18.81 -1.27
CA PHE A 175 8.04 18.39 -2.12
C PHE A 175 8.25 16.95 -2.59
N PHE A 176 7.18 16.19 -2.68
CA PHE A 176 7.22 14.79 -3.08
C PHE A 176 7.58 14.60 -4.56
N ASP A 177 8.10 13.43 -4.89
CA ASP A 177 8.06 12.88 -6.23
C ASP A 177 6.73 12.11 -6.39
N LEU A 178 6.03 12.31 -7.50
CA LEU A 178 4.75 11.66 -7.81
C LEU A 178 4.86 10.87 -9.11
N ALA A 179 4.11 9.78 -9.22
CA ALA A 179 3.96 9.06 -10.48
C ALA A 179 2.78 9.65 -11.28
N TYR A 180 2.99 10.78 -11.95
CA TYR A 180 1.93 11.52 -12.65
C TYR A 180 2.45 12.30 -13.86
N HIS A 181 1.54 12.87 -14.64
CA HIS A 181 1.79 13.77 -15.75
C HIS A 181 1.41 15.21 -15.33
N PRO A 182 2.39 16.08 -15.05
CA PRO A 182 2.11 17.43 -14.52
C PRO A 182 1.28 18.32 -15.44
N GLU A 183 1.39 18.12 -16.77
CA GLU A 183 0.72 18.92 -17.78
C GLU A 183 -0.81 18.90 -17.68
N ASP A 184 -1.39 17.76 -17.26
CA ASP A 184 -2.84 17.54 -17.18
C ASP A 184 -3.31 16.93 -15.87
N ASN A 185 -2.42 16.79 -14.88
CA ASN A 185 -2.66 16.14 -13.58
C ASN A 185 -3.17 14.70 -13.70
N LYS A 186 -2.75 13.96 -14.75
CA LYS A 186 -3.13 12.56 -14.92
C LYS A 186 -2.18 11.62 -14.19
N ARG A 187 -2.75 10.52 -13.68
CA ARG A 187 -2.01 9.43 -13.03
C ARG A 187 -1.09 8.72 -14.02
N SER A 188 0.12 8.40 -13.57
CA SER A 188 0.95 7.36 -14.17
C SER A 188 0.88 6.10 -13.30
N SER A 189 -0.35 5.56 -13.14
CA SER A 189 -0.62 4.32 -12.40
C SER A 189 0.05 3.12 -13.09
N ALA A 190 0.00 1.95 -12.45
CA ALA A 190 0.52 0.74 -13.05
C ALA A 190 -0.24 0.35 -14.34
N SER A 191 -1.57 0.50 -14.38
CA SER A 191 -2.35 0.27 -15.61
C SER A 191 -1.96 1.25 -16.72
N VAL A 192 -1.87 2.55 -16.42
CA VAL A 192 -1.50 3.58 -17.40
C VAL A 192 -0.09 3.35 -17.94
N ALA A 193 0.87 3.00 -17.08
CA ALA A 193 2.26 2.83 -17.49
C ALA A 193 2.54 1.49 -18.22
N TYR A 194 1.82 0.44 -17.85
CA TYR A 194 2.15 -0.92 -18.31
C TYR A 194 1.08 -1.57 -19.19
N LEU A 195 -0.21 -1.36 -18.91
CA LEU A 195 -1.29 -2.06 -19.63
C LEU A 195 -1.89 -1.23 -20.76
N HIS A 196 -2.21 0.05 -20.53
CA HIS A 196 -2.80 0.90 -21.58
C HIS A 196 -2.01 0.89 -22.89
N PRO A 197 -0.65 0.91 -22.89
CA PRO A 197 0.10 0.89 -24.15
C PRO A 197 0.03 -0.41 -24.92
N VAL A 198 -0.48 -1.51 -24.32
CA VAL A 198 -0.33 -2.86 -24.89
C VAL A 198 -1.62 -3.67 -24.93
N MET A 199 -2.63 -3.33 -24.14
CA MET A 199 -3.80 -4.18 -23.92
C MET A 199 -4.69 -4.34 -25.17
N ASP A 200 -4.71 -3.35 -26.07
CA ASP A 200 -5.45 -3.41 -27.32
C ASP A 200 -4.58 -3.94 -28.49
N GLU A 201 -3.26 -4.02 -28.31
CA GLU A 201 -2.32 -4.39 -29.37
C GLU A 201 -1.83 -5.84 -29.23
N ARG A 202 -1.75 -6.37 -28.01
CA ARG A 202 -1.19 -7.71 -27.77
C ARG A 202 -2.27 -8.78 -27.71
N ALA A 203 -2.36 -9.60 -28.76
CA ALA A 203 -3.31 -10.71 -28.85
C ALA A 203 -3.06 -11.82 -27.79
N ASN A 204 -1.86 -11.88 -27.19
CA ASN A 204 -1.46 -12.82 -26.16
C ASN A 204 -1.75 -12.32 -24.71
N LEU A 205 -2.34 -11.15 -24.56
CA LEU A 205 -2.82 -10.60 -23.28
C LEU A 205 -4.35 -10.62 -23.23
N THR A 206 -4.92 -11.29 -22.23
CA THR A 206 -6.36 -11.29 -21.98
C THR A 206 -6.66 -10.64 -20.65
N LEU A 207 -7.46 -9.56 -20.64
CA LEU A 207 -7.94 -8.94 -19.41
C LEU A 207 -9.36 -9.41 -19.11
N MET A 208 -9.55 -10.16 -18.03
CA MET A 208 -10.85 -10.59 -17.51
C MET A 208 -11.25 -9.63 -16.39
N LEU A 209 -11.84 -8.50 -16.77
CA LEU A 209 -12.29 -7.45 -15.87
C LEU A 209 -13.66 -7.80 -15.25
N GLU A 210 -14.01 -7.15 -14.12
CA GLU A 210 -15.22 -7.42 -13.36
C GLU A 210 -15.41 -8.94 -13.10
N THR A 211 -14.28 -9.61 -12.91
CA THR A 211 -14.18 -11.07 -12.73
C THR A 211 -13.48 -11.37 -11.43
N TRP A 212 -14.15 -12.05 -10.54
CA TRP A 212 -13.66 -12.29 -9.18
C TRP A 212 -13.14 -13.71 -8.99
N ALA A 213 -11.87 -13.84 -8.59
CA ALA A 213 -11.23 -15.10 -8.22
C ALA A 213 -11.63 -15.48 -6.80
N TYR A 214 -12.12 -16.70 -6.59
CA TYR A 214 -12.63 -17.11 -5.28
C TYR A 214 -12.03 -18.41 -4.72
N LYS A 215 -11.40 -19.24 -5.56
CA LYS A 215 -10.76 -20.47 -5.13
C LYS A 215 -9.71 -20.95 -6.15
N LEU A 216 -8.55 -21.39 -5.68
CA LEU A 216 -7.55 -22.06 -6.54
C LEU A 216 -7.99 -23.48 -6.89
N GLU A 217 -7.63 -23.92 -8.09
CA GLU A 217 -7.71 -25.32 -8.51
C GLU A 217 -6.37 -26.00 -8.24
N LEU A 218 -6.41 -27.07 -7.44
CA LEU A 218 -5.21 -27.82 -7.03
C LEU A 218 -5.29 -29.26 -7.49
N ASP A 219 -4.20 -29.78 -8.06
CA ASP A 219 -3.95 -31.22 -8.22
C ASP A 219 -2.80 -31.62 -7.27
N GLY A 220 -3.16 -32.26 -6.15
CA GLY A 220 -2.23 -32.51 -5.05
C GLY A 220 -1.58 -31.23 -4.52
N THR A 221 -0.28 -31.07 -4.71
CA THR A 221 0.48 -29.87 -4.31
C THR A 221 0.68 -28.87 -5.45
N ARG A 222 0.12 -29.12 -6.64
CA ARG A 222 0.26 -28.22 -7.78
C ARG A 222 -0.99 -27.35 -7.95
N ALA A 223 -0.80 -26.05 -8.07
CA ALA A 223 -1.84 -25.13 -8.51
C ALA A 223 -1.94 -25.19 -10.04
N GLU A 224 -3.12 -25.58 -10.54
CA GLU A 224 -3.40 -25.70 -11.97
C GLU A 224 -4.17 -24.51 -12.54
N GLY A 225 -4.79 -23.69 -11.68
CA GLY A 225 -5.63 -22.58 -12.11
C GLY A 225 -6.44 -21.96 -10.99
N VAL A 226 -7.49 -21.27 -11.37
CA VAL A 226 -8.36 -20.54 -10.46
C VAL A 226 -9.81 -20.58 -10.94
N HIS A 227 -10.74 -20.79 -10.00
CA HIS A 227 -12.17 -20.62 -10.23
C HIS A 227 -12.52 -19.15 -10.09
N VAL A 228 -13.19 -18.63 -11.10
CA VAL A 228 -13.60 -17.23 -11.16
C VAL A 228 -15.10 -17.11 -11.41
N ARG A 229 -15.66 -16.00 -10.97
CA ARG A 229 -17.05 -15.61 -11.25
C ARG A 229 -17.06 -14.25 -11.93
N THR A 230 -17.68 -14.18 -13.08
CA THR A 230 -17.86 -12.94 -13.85
C THR A 230 -19.01 -12.11 -13.28
N LYS A 231 -19.12 -10.84 -13.69
CA LYS A 231 -20.17 -9.91 -13.24
C LYS A 231 -21.59 -10.43 -13.50
N ASP A 232 -21.79 -11.14 -14.61
CA ASP A 232 -23.08 -11.77 -14.98
C ASP A 232 -23.33 -13.11 -14.27
N GLY A 233 -22.42 -13.53 -13.39
CA GLY A 233 -22.54 -14.72 -12.55
C GLY A 233 -22.06 -16.01 -13.21
N ALA A 234 -21.45 -15.97 -14.40
CA ALA A 234 -20.87 -17.17 -15.01
C ALA A 234 -19.64 -17.64 -14.22
N GLU A 235 -19.54 -18.95 -14.02
CA GLU A 235 -18.38 -19.59 -13.39
C GLU A 235 -17.46 -20.18 -14.46
N ILE A 236 -16.18 -19.89 -14.36
CA ILE A 236 -15.13 -20.27 -15.31
C ILE A 236 -13.94 -20.82 -14.54
N LEU A 237 -13.36 -21.93 -15.02
CA LEU A 237 -12.07 -22.38 -14.57
C LEU A 237 -10.99 -21.83 -15.52
N VAL A 238 -10.13 -20.97 -15.02
CA VAL A 238 -8.99 -20.43 -15.77
C VAL A 238 -7.72 -21.20 -15.37
N LYS A 239 -7.18 -22.01 -16.28
CA LYS A 239 -6.01 -22.86 -16.03
C LYS A 239 -4.71 -22.21 -16.51
N ALA A 240 -3.63 -22.44 -15.75
CA ALA A 240 -2.27 -22.05 -16.08
C ALA A 240 -1.45 -23.28 -16.46
N ARG A 241 -0.80 -23.28 -17.65
CA ARG A 241 0.14 -24.35 -18.04
C ARG A 241 1.42 -24.29 -17.20
N ASN A 242 1.90 -23.08 -16.92
CA ASN A 242 3.14 -22.85 -16.19
C ASN A 242 2.84 -22.49 -14.72
N GLU A 243 2.35 -21.28 -14.47
CA GLU A 243 2.13 -20.80 -13.10
C GLU A 243 0.91 -19.90 -12.97
N VAL A 244 0.29 -19.95 -11.80
CA VAL A 244 -0.62 -18.93 -11.25
C VAL A 244 0.21 -17.93 -10.44
N VAL A 245 0.05 -16.63 -10.71
CA VAL A 245 0.72 -15.55 -9.98
C VAL A 245 -0.31 -14.75 -9.22
N LEU A 246 -0.29 -14.84 -7.88
CA LEU A 246 -1.13 -14.01 -7.02
C LEU A 246 -0.55 -12.61 -6.92
N SER A 247 -1.35 -11.61 -7.32
CA SER A 247 -1.04 -10.18 -7.25
C SER A 247 -2.25 -9.37 -6.78
N ALA A 248 -3.10 -10.00 -5.93
CA ALA A 248 -4.35 -9.41 -5.45
C ALA A 248 -4.16 -8.50 -4.22
N GLY A 249 -2.92 -8.30 -3.78
CA GLY A 249 -2.54 -7.42 -2.67
C GLY A 249 -2.62 -8.08 -1.30
N ALA A 250 -2.22 -7.33 -0.27
CA ALA A 250 -2.04 -7.84 1.09
C ALA A 250 -3.32 -8.33 1.78
N VAL A 251 -4.50 -8.06 1.23
CA VAL A 251 -5.77 -8.54 1.76
C VAL A 251 -6.29 -9.74 0.97
N ASP A 252 -6.37 -9.64 -0.34
CA ASP A 252 -7.05 -10.65 -1.14
C ASP A 252 -6.14 -11.82 -1.55
N SER A 253 -4.81 -11.66 -1.59
CA SER A 253 -3.88 -12.77 -1.82
C SER A 253 -3.93 -13.81 -0.70
N PRO A 254 -3.77 -13.48 0.60
CA PRO A 254 -3.94 -14.44 1.68
C PRO A 254 -5.38 -14.95 1.76
N ARG A 255 -6.40 -14.10 1.54
CA ARG A 255 -7.80 -14.50 1.53
C ARG A 255 -8.08 -15.62 0.53
N LEU A 256 -7.57 -15.50 -0.69
CA LEU A 256 -7.72 -16.53 -1.73
C LEU A 256 -7.02 -17.83 -1.34
N LEU A 257 -5.82 -17.78 -0.76
CA LEU A 257 -5.13 -18.95 -0.23
C LEU A 257 -5.99 -19.66 0.84
N LEU A 258 -6.48 -18.91 1.82
CA LEU A 258 -7.31 -19.44 2.91
C LEU A 258 -8.59 -20.12 2.40
N HIS A 259 -9.33 -19.48 1.47
CA HIS A 259 -10.51 -20.08 0.85
C HIS A 259 -10.19 -21.31 -0.02
N SER A 260 -8.93 -21.45 -0.43
CA SER A 260 -8.45 -22.62 -1.19
C SER A 260 -7.92 -23.74 -0.28
N GLY A 261 -8.03 -23.59 1.05
CA GLY A 261 -7.56 -24.58 2.03
C GLY A 261 -6.05 -24.50 2.26
N ILE A 262 -5.41 -23.39 1.93
CA ILE A 262 -3.97 -23.14 2.13
C ILE A 262 -3.82 -22.11 3.26
N GLY A 263 -3.32 -22.53 4.43
CA GLY A 263 -3.19 -21.63 5.58
C GLY A 263 -3.16 -22.39 6.90
N PRO A 264 -3.31 -21.67 8.05
CA PRO A 264 -3.29 -22.28 9.38
C PRO A 264 -4.39 -23.34 9.52
N LYS A 265 -3.97 -24.60 9.72
CA LYS A 265 -4.87 -25.76 9.78
C LYS A 265 -6.03 -25.56 10.76
N ASP A 266 -5.74 -25.15 11.99
CA ASP A 266 -6.76 -25.00 13.03
C ASP A 266 -7.83 -23.97 12.66
N GLN A 267 -7.45 -22.88 11.98
CA GLN A 267 -8.37 -21.86 11.50
C GLN A 267 -9.29 -22.41 10.39
N LEU A 268 -8.71 -23.14 9.43
CA LEU A 268 -9.45 -23.71 8.31
C LEU A 268 -10.45 -24.75 8.79
N GLU A 269 -10.01 -25.68 9.66
CA GLU A 269 -10.87 -26.72 10.25
C GLU A 269 -12.02 -26.11 11.07
N ALA A 270 -11.76 -25.05 11.84
CA ALA A 270 -12.81 -24.36 12.62
C ALA A 270 -13.91 -23.76 11.74
N LEU A 271 -13.63 -23.42 10.49
CA LEU A 271 -14.58 -22.91 9.51
C LEU A 271 -15.16 -23.99 8.59
N GLY A 272 -14.74 -25.26 8.77
CA GLY A 272 -15.14 -26.37 7.90
C GLY A 272 -14.53 -26.31 6.48
N ILE A 273 -13.43 -25.57 6.30
CA ILE A 273 -12.68 -25.51 5.05
C ILE A 273 -11.71 -26.70 5.01
N PRO A 274 -11.79 -27.58 3.99
CA PRO A 274 -10.85 -28.69 3.87
C PRO A 274 -9.41 -28.18 3.75
N VAL A 275 -8.50 -28.71 4.57
CA VAL A 275 -7.08 -28.33 4.55
C VAL A 275 -6.41 -29.02 3.37
N ALA A 276 -6.00 -28.22 2.37
CA ALA A 276 -5.20 -28.67 1.24
C ALA A 276 -3.71 -28.63 1.57
N HIS A 277 -3.28 -27.56 2.29
CA HIS A 277 -1.89 -27.39 2.69
C HIS A 277 -1.81 -26.55 3.98
N ASP A 278 -1.20 -27.12 5.02
CA ASP A 278 -0.99 -26.40 6.29
C ASP A 278 0.19 -25.43 6.13
N LEU A 279 -0.09 -24.14 6.16
CA LEU A 279 0.87 -23.05 5.99
C LEU A 279 0.58 -21.92 7.00
N PRO A 280 1.12 -22.04 8.23
CA PRO A 280 0.72 -21.20 9.38
C PRO A 280 0.90 -19.71 9.18
N GLY A 281 1.84 -19.28 8.32
CA GLY A 281 2.13 -17.86 8.08
C GLY A 281 1.09 -17.11 7.25
N VAL A 282 0.17 -17.80 6.59
CA VAL A 282 -0.85 -17.13 5.74
C VAL A 282 -1.78 -16.28 6.60
N GLY A 283 -1.81 -14.99 6.31
CA GLY A 283 -2.59 -13.99 7.04
C GLY A 283 -1.88 -13.40 8.26
N GLU A 284 -0.80 -14.02 8.75
CA GLU A 284 -0.01 -13.47 9.85
C GLU A 284 0.91 -12.32 9.40
N ASN A 285 1.51 -11.58 10.34
CA ASN A 285 2.39 -10.44 10.07
C ASN A 285 1.70 -9.34 9.25
N LEU A 286 0.43 -9.06 9.49
CA LEU A 286 -0.26 -7.92 8.87
C LEU A 286 0.37 -6.62 9.37
N LEU A 287 0.94 -5.87 8.46
CA LEU A 287 1.67 -4.62 8.66
C LEU A 287 0.85 -3.44 8.11
N ASP A 288 1.08 -2.24 8.67
CA ASP A 288 0.55 -0.98 8.13
C ASP A 288 1.40 0.19 8.66
N HIS A 289 1.25 1.37 8.06
CA HIS A 289 1.73 2.64 8.60
C HIS A 289 0.58 3.36 9.31
N PRO A 290 0.49 3.30 10.64
CA PRO A 290 -0.49 4.09 11.37
C PRO A 290 -0.04 5.56 11.42
N GLU A 291 -1.00 6.47 11.29
CA GLU A 291 -0.79 7.90 11.43
C GLU A 291 -1.77 8.52 12.42
N SER A 292 -1.41 9.67 12.99
CA SER A 292 -2.30 10.55 13.73
C SER A 292 -2.53 11.84 12.94
N VAL A 293 -3.38 12.72 13.42
CA VAL A 293 -3.68 13.98 12.74
C VAL A 293 -3.74 15.15 13.70
N ILE A 294 -3.12 16.26 13.31
CA ILE A 294 -3.26 17.55 13.96
C ILE A 294 -3.81 18.53 12.92
N VAL A 295 -4.84 19.29 13.29
CA VAL A 295 -5.53 20.21 12.38
C VAL A 295 -5.44 21.63 12.89
N TRP A 296 -5.11 22.55 12.01
CA TRP A 296 -5.15 23.99 12.25
C TRP A 296 -6.17 24.67 11.34
N GLU A 297 -6.96 25.56 11.94
CA GLU A 297 -7.73 26.56 11.20
C GLU A 297 -6.78 27.61 10.65
N THR A 298 -6.95 28.01 9.41
CA THR A 298 -6.17 29.09 8.78
C THR A 298 -6.89 30.43 8.88
N ASN A 299 -6.15 31.55 8.75
CA ASN A 299 -6.70 32.91 8.78
C ASN A 299 -7.64 33.24 7.61
N GLY A 300 -7.78 32.37 6.66
CA GLY A 300 -8.62 32.48 5.47
C GLY A 300 -8.32 31.39 4.47
N PRO A 301 -8.90 31.43 3.26
CA PRO A 301 -8.66 30.42 2.26
C PRO A 301 -7.18 30.40 1.83
N ILE A 302 -6.68 29.21 1.59
CA ILE A 302 -5.36 28.99 1.02
C ILE A 302 -5.44 28.95 -0.51
N PRO A 303 -4.33 29.23 -1.23
CA PRO A 303 -4.31 29.06 -2.69
C PRO A 303 -4.68 27.65 -3.11
N ASP A 304 -5.45 27.52 -4.21
CA ASP A 304 -6.02 26.24 -4.67
C ASP A 304 -5.06 25.42 -5.56
N ASN A 305 -3.86 25.91 -5.86
CA ASN A 305 -2.90 25.16 -6.66
C ASN A 305 -2.29 24.02 -5.85
N SER A 306 -2.46 22.79 -6.32
CA SER A 306 -1.94 21.57 -5.73
C SER A 306 -2.04 20.41 -6.71
N ALA A 307 -1.11 19.49 -6.68
CA ALA A 307 -1.18 18.26 -7.46
C ALA A 307 -2.17 17.25 -6.85
N MET A 308 -2.22 17.15 -5.50
CA MET A 308 -3.03 16.13 -4.81
C MET A 308 -3.46 16.51 -3.38
N ASP A 309 -3.38 17.79 -3.03
CA ASP A 309 -3.74 18.35 -1.70
C ASP A 309 -2.85 17.85 -0.52
N SER A 310 -1.72 17.21 -0.83
CA SER A 310 -0.67 16.81 0.14
C SER A 310 0.68 16.68 -0.58
N ASP A 311 1.21 17.80 -1.06
CA ASP A 311 2.31 17.83 -2.00
C ASP A 311 3.70 17.81 -1.35
N ALA A 312 3.77 18.02 -0.04
CA ALA A 312 5.01 18.12 0.72
C ALA A 312 4.98 17.25 1.97
N GLY A 313 6.16 16.86 2.44
CA GLY A 313 6.31 16.08 3.65
C GLY A 313 7.69 16.20 4.28
N LEU A 314 7.78 15.61 5.46
CA LEU A 314 8.95 15.66 6.32
C LEU A 314 9.27 14.24 6.78
N PHE A 315 10.54 13.88 6.75
CA PHE A 315 11.09 12.69 7.39
C PHE A 315 12.02 13.09 8.51
N VAL A 316 11.87 12.46 9.66
CA VAL A 316 12.69 12.70 10.85
C VAL A 316 13.28 11.39 11.32
N ARG A 317 14.55 11.42 11.71
CA ARG A 317 15.23 10.33 12.40
C ARG A 317 15.45 10.75 13.85
N ARG A 318 14.52 10.38 14.74
CA ARG A 318 14.55 10.74 16.17
C ARG A 318 15.66 10.00 16.91
N ASP A 319 15.86 8.73 16.55
CA ASP A 319 16.93 7.90 17.10
C ASP A 319 18.09 7.80 16.09
N PRO A 320 19.30 8.34 16.41
CA PRO A 320 20.45 8.26 15.53
C PRO A 320 20.93 6.84 15.21
N GLU A 321 20.56 5.84 16.02
CA GLU A 321 20.89 4.42 15.79
C GLU A 321 20.03 3.78 14.70
N HIS A 322 18.89 4.40 14.33
CA HIS A 322 18.08 3.92 13.22
C HIS A 322 18.78 4.14 11.88
N ALA A 323 18.71 3.14 11.00
CA ALA A 323 19.30 3.22 9.67
C ALA A 323 18.59 4.18 8.71
N GLY A 324 17.31 4.48 8.98
CA GLY A 324 16.44 5.36 8.20
C GLY A 324 15.55 6.22 9.09
N PRO A 325 14.60 6.97 8.51
CA PRO A 325 13.63 7.76 9.26
C PRO A 325 12.72 6.85 10.08
N ASP A 326 12.35 7.31 11.27
CA ASP A 326 11.44 6.62 12.19
C ASP A 326 10.16 7.40 12.47
N LEU A 327 10.01 8.58 11.86
CA LEU A 327 8.81 9.42 11.87
C LEU A 327 8.69 10.14 10.51
N MET A 328 7.50 10.14 9.94
CA MET A 328 7.19 10.84 8.70
C MET A 328 5.96 11.72 8.88
N PHE A 329 5.86 12.80 8.12
CA PHE A 329 4.68 13.67 8.05
C PHE A 329 4.24 13.85 6.61
N HIS A 330 2.94 13.76 6.38
CA HIS A 330 2.31 14.40 5.25
C HIS A 330 1.78 15.78 5.70
N PHE A 331 1.92 16.77 4.83
CA PHE A 331 1.31 18.08 5.02
C PHE A 331 0.14 18.22 4.07
N TYR A 332 -1.08 18.15 4.61
CA TYR A 332 -2.30 18.30 3.83
C TYR A 332 -2.74 19.76 3.78
N GLN A 333 -3.01 20.26 2.55
CA GLN A 333 -3.59 21.58 2.30
C GLN A 333 -5.11 21.60 2.49
N ILE A 334 -5.63 20.67 3.26
CA ILE A 334 -7.03 20.50 3.64
C ILE A 334 -7.15 20.13 5.11
N PRO A 335 -8.27 20.44 5.79
CA PRO A 335 -8.54 19.94 7.13
C PRO A 335 -8.98 18.47 7.06
N PHE A 336 -8.10 17.55 7.42
CA PHE A 336 -8.38 16.11 7.47
C PHE A 336 -8.98 15.75 8.83
N THR A 337 -10.32 15.79 8.94
CA THR A 337 -11.05 15.76 10.21
C THR A 337 -11.96 14.56 10.44
N ASP A 338 -12.02 13.58 9.55
CA ASP A 338 -12.99 12.49 9.63
C ASP A 338 -12.98 11.75 10.98
N ASN A 339 -11.82 11.39 11.51
CA ASN A 339 -11.70 10.78 12.82
C ASN A 339 -11.85 11.77 13.98
N PRO A 340 -11.24 12.97 13.96
CA PRO A 340 -11.52 14.02 14.94
C PRO A 340 -13.00 14.39 15.10
N GLU A 341 -13.76 14.55 14.01
CA GLU A 341 -15.19 14.86 14.05
C GLU A 341 -15.99 13.80 14.83
N ARG A 342 -15.62 12.52 14.67
CA ARG A 342 -16.22 11.42 15.44
C ARG A 342 -16.01 11.58 16.96
N LEU A 343 -14.96 12.27 17.38
CA LEU A 343 -14.69 12.57 18.78
C LEU A 343 -15.26 13.93 19.23
N GLY A 344 -16.01 14.62 18.38
CA GLY A 344 -16.67 15.88 18.68
C GLY A 344 -15.86 17.12 18.35
N TYR A 345 -14.69 17.00 17.71
CA TYR A 345 -13.97 18.16 17.18
C TYR A 345 -14.71 18.74 15.98
N GLU A 346 -14.59 20.06 15.80
CA GLU A 346 -15.19 20.73 14.65
C GLU A 346 -14.34 20.59 13.38
N ARG A 347 -14.96 20.70 12.22
CA ARG A 347 -14.27 20.88 10.95
C ARG A 347 -14.18 22.37 10.64
N PRO A 348 -12.97 22.95 10.54
CA PRO A 348 -12.84 24.35 10.15
C PRO A 348 -13.20 24.54 8.68
N GLU A 349 -13.73 25.72 8.33
CA GLU A 349 -14.04 26.05 6.92
C GLU A 349 -12.77 26.06 6.06
N PHE A 350 -11.70 26.64 6.60
CA PHE A 350 -10.35 26.65 6.00
C PHE A 350 -9.35 26.09 6.99
N GLY A 351 -8.50 25.19 6.53
CA GLY A 351 -7.52 24.58 7.41
C GLY A 351 -6.51 23.72 6.70
N VAL A 352 -5.51 23.32 7.46
CA VAL A 352 -4.45 22.39 7.05
C VAL A 352 -4.27 21.32 8.10
N SER A 353 -3.65 20.22 7.70
CA SER A 353 -3.33 19.12 8.62
C SER A 353 -1.89 18.70 8.49
N MET A 354 -1.27 18.33 9.61
CA MET A 354 -0.04 17.55 9.65
C MET A 354 -0.38 16.15 10.18
N THR A 355 0.06 15.14 9.48
CA THR A 355 -0.21 13.75 9.89
C THR A 355 1.10 13.02 10.13
N PRO A 356 1.56 12.98 11.40
CA PRO A 356 2.69 12.14 11.77
C PRO A 356 2.31 10.68 11.62
N ASN A 357 3.14 9.91 10.92
CA ASN A 357 3.00 8.46 10.78
C ASN A 357 4.29 7.74 11.17
N ILE A 358 4.16 6.44 11.40
CA ILE A 358 5.24 5.59 11.88
C ILE A 358 5.78 4.75 10.71
N PRO A 359 6.94 5.11 10.10
CA PRO A 359 7.51 4.36 8.99
C PRO A 359 7.90 2.92 9.33
N LYS A 360 8.36 2.68 10.55
CA LYS A 360 8.80 1.37 11.04
C LYS A 360 8.00 0.94 12.27
N PRO A 361 6.68 0.66 12.16
CA PRO A 361 5.86 0.28 13.29
C PRO A 361 6.30 -1.07 13.86
N LYS A 362 6.18 -1.23 15.17
CA LYS A 362 6.50 -2.48 15.88
C LYS A 362 5.30 -3.38 16.07
N SER A 363 4.09 -2.84 16.09
CA SER A 363 2.86 -3.62 16.17
C SER A 363 2.69 -4.54 14.96
N ARG A 364 2.19 -5.75 15.20
CA ARG A 364 1.99 -6.77 14.17
C ARG A 364 0.59 -7.36 14.32
N GLY A 365 -0.15 -7.33 13.24
CA GLY A 365 -1.49 -7.84 13.16
C GLY A 365 -1.61 -9.16 12.41
N ARG A 366 -2.85 -9.52 12.11
CA ARG A 366 -3.20 -10.68 11.30
C ARG A 366 -4.48 -10.45 10.50
N LEU A 367 -4.58 -11.17 9.39
CA LEU A 367 -5.81 -11.35 8.63
C LEU A 367 -6.32 -12.78 8.87
N HIS A 368 -7.61 -12.94 9.10
CA HIS A 368 -8.22 -14.26 9.22
C HIS A 368 -9.64 -14.29 8.64
N LEU A 369 -10.07 -15.46 8.20
CA LEU A 369 -11.45 -15.64 7.75
C LEU A 369 -12.40 -15.72 8.94
N THR A 370 -13.62 -15.22 8.74
CA THR A 370 -14.74 -15.37 9.69
C THR A 370 -15.86 -16.27 9.14
N SER A 371 -15.75 -16.69 7.88
CA SER A 371 -16.71 -17.53 7.19
C SER A 371 -16.00 -18.35 6.09
N ALA A 372 -16.54 -19.53 5.80
CA ALA A 372 -16.15 -20.30 4.62
C ALA A 372 -16.72 -19.72 3.30
N ASP A 373 -17.72 -18.82 3.38
CA ASP A 373 -18.25 -18.12 2.22
C ASP A 373 -17.27 -17.07 1.71
N PRO A 374 -16.74 -17.22 0.47
CA PRO A 374 -15.77 -16.29 -0.06
C PRO A 374 -16.34 -14.90 -0.38
N SER A 375 -17.65 -14.68 -0.29
CA SER A 375 -18.25 -13.34 -0.40
C SER A 375 -18.13 -12.51 0.89
N VAL A 376 -17.88 -13.16 2.04
CA VAL A 376 -17.70 -12.49 3.34
C VAL A 376 -16.30 -11.90 3.44
N LYS A 377 -16.19 -10.62 3.78
CA LYS A 377 -14.89 -9.96 3.98
C LYS A 377 -14.10 -10.60 5.13
N PRO A 378 -12.77 -10.74 5.01
CA PRO A 378 -11.94 -11.23 6.11
C PRO A 378 -11.89 -10.22 7.26
N ALA A 379 -11.56 -10.69 8.44
CA ALA A 379 -11.24 -9.84 9.58
C ALA A 379 -9.81 -9.31 9.45
N LEU A 380 -9.64 -8.00 9.56
CA LEU A 380 -8.36 -7.31 9.57
C LEU A 380 -8.07 -6.82 11.00
N ASP A 381 -7.28 -7.57 11.72
CA ASP A 381 -6.84 -7.25 13.08
C ASP A 381 -5.41 -6.71 13.04
N PHE A 382 -5.26 -5.41 12.89
CA PHE A 382 -3.95 -4.76 12.82
C PHE A 382 -3.21 -4.71 14.14
N ARG A 383 -3.92 -4.83 15.27
CA ARG A 383 -3.37 -4.73 16.62
C ARG A 383 -2.56 -3.45 16.83
N TYR A 384 -3.08 -2.33 16.33
CA TYR A 384 -2.43 -1.04 16.46
C TYR A 384 -2.05 -0.72 17.90
N PHE A 385 -0.84 -0.21 18.11
CA PHE A 385 -0.30 0.21 19.41
C PHE A 385 -0.26 -0.90 20.47
N THR A 386 -0.03 -2.15 20.04
CA THR A 386 0.08 -3.30 20.95
C THR A 386 1.51 -3.76 21.15
N ASP A 387 2.49 -3.07 20.63
CA ASP A 387 3.89 -3.32 20.85
C ASP A 387 4.25 -3.17 22.35
N GLU A 388 5.13 -4.05 22.86
CA GLU A 388 5.43 -4.17 24.28
C GLU A 388 6.02 -2.90 24.88
N ASP A 389 6.87 -2.20 24.11
CA ASP A 389 7.58 -1.01 24.55
C ASP A 389 6.79 0.29 24.37
N ASP A 390 5.55 0.23 23.83
CA ASP A 390 4.76 1.40 23.45
C ASP A 390 5.49 2.38 22.49
N TYR A 391 6.36 1.82 21.65
CA TYR A 391 7.14 2.58 20.67
C TYR A 391 6.22 3.32 19.69
N ASP A 392 5.20 2.61 19.18
CA ASP A 392 4.28 3.18 18.19
C ASP A 392 3.51 4.37 18.79
N GLY A 393 2.98 4.24 20.01
CA GLY A 393 2.26 5.30 20.69
C GLY A 393 3.13 6.53 20.99
N ARG A 394 4.34 6.31 21.52
CA ARG A 394 5.29 7.40 21.82
C ARG A 394 5.75 8.11 20.56
N THR A 395 5.93 7.39 19.45
CA THR A 395 6.29 7.99 18.17
C THR A 395 5.26 9.02 17.72
N LEU A 396 3.97 8.71 17.84
CA LEU A 396 2.92 9.68 17.49
C LEU A 396 2.85 10.89 18.45
N VAL A 397 3.13 10.69 19.73
CA VAL A 397 3.23 11.81 20.69
C VAL A 397 4.36 12.77 20.31
N ASP A 398 5.54 12.24 20.00
CA ASP A 398 6.66 13.05 19.50
C ASP A 398 6.28 13.77 18.20
N GLY A 399 5.56 13.06 17.31
CA GLY A 399 5.05 13.64 16.07
C GLY A 399 4.12 14.83 16.31
N ILE A 400 3.20 14.75 17.27
CA ILE A 400 2.33 15.88 17.64
C ILE A 400 3.14 17.07 18.13
N ARG A 401 4.15 16.84 18.98
CA ARG A 401 5.02 17.90 19.51
C ARG A 401 5.81 18.59 18.40
N ILE A 402 6.45 17.81 17.53
CA ILE A 402 7.19 18.33 16.40
C ILE A 402 6.27 19.13 15.46
N ALA A 403 5.06 18.65 15.17
CA ALA A 403 4.09 19.40 14.37
C ALA A 403 3.75 20.77 14.98
N ARG A 404 3.59 20.85 16.31
CA ARG A 404 3.33 22.10 17.03
C ARG A 404 4.53 23.06 16.97
N GLU A 405 5.76 22.56 17.10
CA GLU A 405 6.96 23.38 16.96
C GLU A 405 7.04 23.99 15.55
N ILE A 406 6.78 23.21 14.51
CA ILE A 406 6.75 23.68 13.12
C ILE A 406 5.63 24.71 12.93
N ALA A 407 4.43 24.45 13.45
CA ALA A 407 3.28 25.35 13.35
C ALA A 407 3.49 26.71 14.04
N GLN A 408 4.35 26.78 15.05
CA GLN A 408 4.72 28.03 15.75
C GLN A 408 5.85 28.78 15.05
N SER A 409 6.53 28.20 14.07
CA SER A 409 7.64 28.79 13.33
C SER A 409 7.17 29.60 12.12
N GLN A 410 7.85 30.73 11.87
CA GLN A 410 7.63 31.50 10.65
C GLN A 410 8.35 30.83 9.47
N PRO A 411 7.80 30.87 8.25
CA PRO A 411 6.61 31.65 7.84
C PRO A 411 5.26 30.96 8.04
N LEU A 412 5.19 29.65 8.36
CA LEU A 412 3.94 28.89 8.45
C LEU A 412 2.98 29.47 9.52
N ALA A 413 3.50 29.88 10.68
CA ALA A 413 2.69 30.47 11.76
C ALA A 413 1.83 31.67 11.30
N GLY A 414 2.27 32.39 10.26
CA GLY A 414 1.51 33.50 9.69
C GLY A 414 0.19 33.10 9.03
N TRP A 415 0.04 31.86 8.60
CA TRP A 415 -1.18 31.30 8.01
C TRP A 415 -2.17 30.82 9.04
N LEU A 416 -1.69 30.37 10.19
CA LEU A 416 -2.46 29.61 11.16
C LEU A 416 -3.18 30.54 12.14
N LYS A 417 -4.45 30.25 12.43
CA LYS A 417 -5.28 30.99 13.38
C LYS A 417 -5.29 30.31 14.75
N ARG A 418 -5.53 29.02 14.79
CA ARG A 418 -5.55 28.19 16.01
C ARG A 418 -5.41 26.72 15.68
N GLU A 419 -4.93 25.95 16.62
CA GLU A 419 -5.03 24.49 16.60
C GLU A 419 -6.47 24.08 16.93
N VAL A 420 -7.07 23.24 16.09
CA VAL A 420 -8.45 22.74 16.24
C VAL A 420 -8.45 21.43 17.03
N CYS A 421 -7.57 20.50 16.67
CA CYS A 421 -7.41 19.23 17.36
C CYS A 421 -5.95 18.78 17.38
N PRO A 422 -5.49 18.24 18.53
CA PRO A 422 -6.23 18.02 19.79
C PRO A 422 -6.64 19.30 20.54
N GLY A 423 -6.11 20.46 20.18
CA GLY A 423 -6.26 21.74 20.88
C GLY A 423 -5.09 22.04 21.81
N PRO A 424 -4.79 23.34 22.03
CA PRO A 424 -3.58 23.78 22.72
C PRO A 424 -3.52 23.38 24.20
N ASP A 425 -4.66 23.05 24.82
CA ASP A 425 -4.75 22.68 26.24
C ASP A 425 -4.36 21.21 26.49
N VAL A 426 -4.35 20.35 25.45
CA VAL A 426 -3.92 18.95 25.54
C VAL A 426 -2.40 18.88 25.44
N THR A 427 -1.70 18.79 26.57
CA THR A 427 -0.22 18.90 26.64
C THR A 427 0.47 17.72 27.32
N GLY A 428 -0.24 16.97 28.17
CA GLY A 428 0.29 15.82 28.88
C GLY A 428 0.55 14.63 27.96
N ASP A 429 1.57 13.82 28.27
CA ASP A 429 1.94 12.65 27.46
C ASP A 429 0.81 11.63 27.32
N GLU A 430 0.10 11.36 28.43
CA GLU A 430 -1.03 10.43 28.45
C GLU A 430 -2.20 10.95 27.60
N GLU A 431 -2.53 12.25 27.72
CA GLU A 431 -3.60 12.90 26.97
C GLU A 431 -3.29 12.93 25.47
N LEU A 432 -2.05 13.27 25.10
CA LEU A 432 -1.59 13.26 23.72
C LEU A 432 -1.59 11.83 23.14
N SER A 433 -1.14 10.84 23.93
CA SER A 433 -1.15 9.44 23.51
C SER A 433 -2.58 8.92 23.32
N GLU A 434 -3.50 9.24 24.25
CA GLU A 434 -4.91 8.88 24.14
C GLU A 434 -5.54 9.51 22.88
N TYR A 435 -5.32 10.80 22.67
CA TYR A 435 -5.78 11.50 21.49
C TYR A 435 -5.23 10.84 20.22
N ALA A 436 -3.89 10.69 20.11
CA ALA A 436 -3.22 10.16 18.94
C ALA A 436 -3.78 8.79 18.52
N ARG A 437 -4.02 7.90 19.50
CA ARG A 437 -4.57 6.56 19.26
C ARG A 437 -6.04 6.58 18.84
N LYS A 438 -6.86 7.46 19.46
CA LYS A 438 -8.30 7.55 19.17
C LYS A 438 -8.60 8.16 17.81
N VAL A 439 -7.76 9.10 17.33
CA VAL A 439 -7.86 9.68 15.99
C VAL A 439 -7.03 8.95 14.96
N ALA A 440 -6.26 7.94 15.38
CA ALA A 440 -5.36 7.22 14.48
C ALA A 440 -6.08 6.79 13.21
N HIS A 441 -5.36 6.88 12.12
CA HIS A 441 -5.77 6.49 10.79
C HIS A 441 -4.72 5.56 10.17
N THR A 442 -5.00 5.00 9.03
CA THR A 442 -4.05 4.28 8.19
C THR A 442 -3.55 5.18 7.07
N VAL A 443 -2.29 5.06 6.68
CA VAL A 443 -1.81 5.61 5.39
C VAL A 443 -2.17 4.68 4.22
N TYR A 444 -3.06 3.69 4.48
CA TYR A 444 -3.54 2.69 3.51
C TYR A 444 -2.43 1.77 2.96
N HIS A 445 -1.50 1.34 3.82
CA HIS A 445 -0.34 0.54 3.46
C HIS A 445 -0.33 -0.91 3.99
N PRO A 446 -1.43 -1.69 3.95
CA PRO A 446 -1.39 -3.07 4.43
C PRO A 446 -0.39 -3.90 3.64
N ALA A 447 0.42 -4.68 4.36
CA ALA A 447 1.49 -5.51 3.79
C ALA A 447 1.78 -6.74 4.66
N GLY A 448 2.63 -7.65 4.20
CA GLY A 448 3.27 -8.68 4.99
C GLY A 448 2.52 -9.97 5.24
N THR A 449 1.28 -10.10 4.82
CA THR A 449 0.36 -11.22 5.12
C THR A 449 0.67 -12.56 4.44
N CYS A 450 1.63 -12.56 3.53
CA CYS A 450 2.22 -13.75 2.90
C CYS A 450 3.74 -13.58 2.84
N ARG A 451 4.35 -13.16 3.97
CA ARG A 451 5.71 -12.68 3.99
C ARG A 451 6.73 -13.67 3.45
N MET A 452 7.74 -13.12 2.80
CA MET A 452 8.92 -13.83 2.35
C MET A 452 9.85 -14.12 3.54
N GLY A 453 10.57 -15.23 3.49
CA GLY A 453 11.55 -15.53 4.52
C GLY A 453 12.45 -16.72 4.20
N ALA A 454 13.40 -16.98 5.10
CA ALA A 454 14.36 -18.07 5.00
C ALA A 454 13.68 -19.46 5.05
N ALA A 455 14.33 -20.48 4.50
CA ALA A 455 13.83 -21.85 4.51
C ALA A 455 13.58 -22.41 5.93
N THR A 456 14.27 -21.88 6.92
CA THR A 456 14.13 -22.25 8.34
C THR A 456 13.02 -21.51 9.08
N ASP A 457 12.39 -20.52 8.45
CA ASP A 457 11.32 -19.75 9.05
C ASP A 457 9.98 -20.41 8.76
N GLU A 458 9.39 -21.05 9.76
CA GLU A 458 8.12 -21.80 9.65
C GLU A 458 6.91 -20.87 9.33
N ASN A 459 7.03 -19.57 9.62
CA ASN A 459 6.01 -18.57 9.34
C ASN A 459 6.19 -17.84 8.00
N ALA A 460 7.23 -18.17 7.23
CA ALA A 460 7.35 -17.63 5.88
C ALA A 460 6.39 -18.36 4.92
N VAL A 461 5.63 -17.59 4.16
CA VAL A 461 4.65 -18.11 3.18
C VAL A 461 5.29 -18.34 1.82
N VAL A 462 6.20 -17.45 1.40
CA VAL A 462 6.95 -17.61 0.16
C VAL A 462 8.46 -17.68 0.41
N ASP A 463 9.14 -18.35 -0.52
CA ASP A 463 10.61 -18.35 -0.58
C ASP A 463 11.13 -17.05 -1.26
N PRO A 464 12.46 -16.80 -1.30
CA PRO A 464 13.03 -15.63 -1.98
C PRO A 464 12.79 -15.58 -3.47
N GLU A 465 12.39 -16.67 -4.11
CA GLU A 465 11.93 -16.72 -5.49
C GLU A 465 10.41 -16.50 -5.63
N LEU A 466 9.74 -16.05 -4.53
CA LEU A 466 8.30 -15.77 -4.46
C LEU A 466 7.39 -17.00 -4.61
N ARG A 467 7.92 -18.23 -4.62
CA ARG A 467 7.13 -19.46 -4.70
C ARG A 467 6.44 -19.74 -3.37
N VAL A 468 5.18 -20.12 -3.42
CA VAL A 468 4.46 -20.55 -2.20
C VAL A 468 5.04 -21.85 -1.69
N ARG A 469 5.45 -21.86 -0.44
CA ARG A 469 6.16 -22.98 0.18
C ARG A 469 5.32 -24.25 0.21
N GLY A 470 5.93 -25.36 -0.18
CA GLY A 470 5.29 -26.67 -0.24
C GLY A 470 4.34 -26.87 -1.42
N LEU A 471 4.12 -25.85 -2.24
CA LEU A 471 3.30 -25.92 -3.44
C LEU A 471 4.13 -25.70 -4.71
N GLN A 472 3.58 -26.12 -5.83
CA GLN A 472 4.15 -25.95 -7.18
C GLN A 472 3.18 -25.16 -8.06
N GLY A 473 3.71 -24.49 -9.09
CA GLY A 473 2.90 -23.77 -10.07
C GLY A 473 2.20 -22.53 -9.51
N ILE A 474 2.68 -21.97 -8.40
CA ILE A 474 2.10 -20.76 -7.79
C ILE A 474 3.17 -19.87 -7.13
N ARG A 475 3.08 -18.57 -7.43
CA ARG A 475 3.87 -17.50 -6.78
C ARG A 475 2.95 -16.41 -6.26
N ILE A 476 3.50 -15.60 -5.34
CA ILE A 476 2.85 -14.38 -4.84
C ILE A 476 3.78 -13.21 -5.12
N ALA A 477 3.27 -12.17 -5.77
CA ALA A 477 4.04 -10.98 -6.12
C ALA A 477 3.19 -9.72 -5.94
N ASP A 478 3.12 -9.25 -4.71
CA ASP A 478 2.45 -7.99 -4.29
C ASP A 478 2.93 -7.58 -2.89
N ALA A 479 2.26 -6.62 -2.24
CA ALA A 479 2.65 -6.14 -0.92
C ALA A 479 2.55 -7.21 0.19
N SER A 480 1.82 -8.32 -0.03
CA SER A 480 1.71 -9.38 0.97
C SER A 480 3.04 -10.08 1.27
N VAL A 481 3.99 -10.07 0.31
CA VAL A 481 5.27 -10.75 0.48
C VAL A 481 6.29 -9.97 1.31
N PHE A 482 6.01 -8.74 1.69
CA PHE A 482 6.94 -7.90 2.45
C PHE A 482 7.29 -8.53 3.80
N PRO A 483 8.58 -8.81 4.10
CA PRO A 483 8.99 -9.28 5.43
C PRO A 483 8.79 -8.20 6.49
N THR A 484 9.15 -6.95 6.15
CA THR A 484 9.04 -5.76 6.99
C THR A 484 8.53 -4.57 6.17
N MET A 485 7.99 -3.56 6.85
CA MET A 485 7.56 -2.33 6.18
C MET A 485 8.77 -1.52 5.69
N PRO A 486 8.75 -1.01 4.45
CA PRO A 486 9.71 0.04 4.06
C PRO A 486 9.43 1.32 4.85
N ALA A 487 10.48 2.13 5.07
CA ALA A 487 10.36 3.41 5.78
C ALA A 487 9.65 4.51 4.95
N VAL A 488 9.13 4.15 3.79
CA VAL A 488 8.49 5.04 2.81
C VAL A 488 7.21 4.39 2.26
N ASN A 489 6.39 5.16 1.53
CA ASN A 489 5.19 4.66 0.88
C ASN A 489 5.49 3.45 -0.02
N PRO A 490 4.76 2.32 0.06
CA PRO A 490 5.18 1.03 -0.50
C PRO A 490 4.97 0.87 -2.00
N MET A 491 4.26 1.77 -2.69
CA MET A 491 3.85 1.59 -4.09
C MET A 491 5.03 1.26 -5.03
N ILE A 492 6.12 2.02 -4.94
CA ILE A 492 7.32 1.77 -5.78
C ILE A 492 7.95 0.42 -5.44
N GLY A 493 8.01 0.07 -4.15
CA GLY A 493 8.46 -1.25 -3.72
C GLY A 493 7.64 -2.38 -4.35
N VAL A 494 6.31 -2.22 -4.44
CA VAL A 494 5.42 -3.22 -5.08
C VAL A 494 5.64 -3.29 -6.59
N LEU A 495 5.86 -2.16 -7.27
CA LEU A 495 6.23 -2.16 -8.71
C LEU A 495 7.56 -2.89 -8.93
N MET A 496 8.56 -2.65 -8.07
CA MET A 496 9.87 -3.33 -8.14
C MET A 496 9.75 -4.83 -7.85
N VAL A 497 8.87 -5.25 -6.93
CA VAL A 497 8.54 -6.67 -6.73
C VAL A 497 7.96 -7.27 -8.01
N GLY A 498 7.08 -6.56 -8.72
CA GLY A 498 6.54 -6.99 -10.00
C GLY A 498 7.62 -7.17 -11.08
N GLU A 499 8.52 -6.21 -11.23
CA GLU A 499 9.65 -6.30 -12.19
C GLU A 499 10.58 -7.48 -11.86
N ARG A 500 10.87 -7.71 -10.57
CA ARG A 500 11.69 -8.83 -10.13
C ARG A 500 10.99 -10.18 -10.33
N ALA A 501 9.69 -10.26 -10.06
CA ALA A 501 8.91 -11.48 -10.23
C ALA A 501 9.01 -12.01 -11.67
N VAL A 502 8.97 -11.13 -12.68
CA VAL A 502 9.13 -11.50 -14.09
C VAL A 502 10.49 -12.15 -14.36
N GLU A 503 11.56 -11.62 -13.77
CA GLU A 503 12.90 -12.20 -13.92
C GLU A 503 13.00 -13.59 -13.28
N LEU A 504 12.39 -13.76 -12.08
CA LEU A 504 12.34 -15.04 -11.38
C LEU A 504 11.51 -16.07 -12.14
N ILE A 505 10.36 -15.70 -12.71
CA ILE A 505 9.52 -16.55 -13.56
C ILE A 505 10.29 -16.97 -14.83
N GLY A 506 10.96 -16.04 -15.50
CA GLY A 506 11.73 -16.34 -16.72
C GLY A 506 13.01 -17.15 -16.45
N GLY A 507 13.56 -17.11 -15.24
CA GLY A 507 14.71 -17.91 -14.82
C GLY A 507 14.41 -19.41 -14.70
N ASP A 508 13.19 -19.76 -14.29
CA ASP A 508 12.74 -21.15 -14.13
C ASP A 508 12.28 -21.78 -15.47
N ALA A 509 12.02 -20.95 -16.49
CA ALA A 509 11.60 -21.40 -17.84
C ALA A 509 12.77 -21.72 -18.80
N ARG A 510 14.04 -21.69 -18.32
CA ARG A 510 15.25 -22.00 -19.13
C ARG A 510 15.84 -23.35 -18.83
#